data_71e2765077fc1f173dd84e654387afcf
#
_entry.id   71e2765077fc1f173dd84e654387afcf
#
_cell.length_a   1.000
_cell.length_b   1.000
_cell.length_c   1.000
_cell.angle_alpha   90.00
_cell.angle_beta   90.00
_cell.angle_gamma   90.00
#
_symmetry.space_group_name_H-M   'P 1'
#
loop_
_entity.id
_entity.type
_entity.pdbx_description
1 polymer ?
#
loop_
_entity_poly.entity_id
_entity_poly.type
_entity_poly.pdbx_seq_one_letter_code
_entity_poly.pdbx_strand_id
1 'polypeptide(L)'
;MRNFKSVFHAVMALIVAALVGCASTRTQEGTGEYLDDSWITTRVKAAMFNEPDLKSAEINVETFKGEVQLSGFVSSEKDILKAVSLTREIRGVKGVKN
;
A
#
# COMPACT_ATOMS: atom_id res chain seq x y z
N MET A 1 11.43 7.58 44.97
CA MET A 1 11.55 8.80 44.18
C MET A 1 12.68 8.80 43.21
N ARG A 2 13.88 8.44 43.63
CA ARG A 2 14.96 8.28 42.64
C ARG A 2 14.65 7.22 41.57
N ASN A 3 13.72 6.34 41.87
CA ASN A 3 13.34 5.28 40.96
C ASN A 3 12.47 5.77 39.78
N PHE A 4 11.89 6.96 39.94
CA PHE A 4 11.04 7.51 38.86
C PHE A 4 11.84 7.77 37.61
N LYS A 5 13.01 8.36 37.71
CA LYS A 5 13.87 8.64 36.57
C LYS A 5 14.36 7.33 35.92
N SER A 6 14.73 6.36 36.76
CA SER A 6 15.17 5.06 36.27
C SER A 6 14.06 4.34 35.52
N VAL A 7 12.84 4.37 36.04
CA VAL A 7 11.68 3.76 35.41
C VAL A 7 11.37 4.45 34.10
N PHE A 8 11.45 5.78 34.09
CA PHE A 8 11.20 6.55 32.86
C PHE A 8 12.18 6.17 31.75
N HIS A 9 13.46 6.09 32.10
CA HIS A 9 14.48 5.71 31.12
C HIS A 9 14.29 4.27 30.60
N ALA A 10 13.89 3.37 31.48
CA ALA A 10 13.64 1.98 31.11
C ALA A 10 12.46 1.88 30.14
N VAL A 11 11.39 2.62 30.41
CA VAL A 11 10.21 2.63 29.54
C VAL A 11 10.56 3.23 28.18
N MET A 12 11.31 4.33 28.15
CA MET A 12 11.72 4.95 26.89
C MET A 12 12.60 4.01 26.06
N ALA A 13 13.53 3.31 26.71
CA ALA A 13 14.38 2.35 26.03
C ALA A 13 13.56 1.21 25.43
N LEU A 14 12.54 0.76 26.14
CA LEU A 14 11.65 -0.29 25.69
C LEU A 14 10.87 0.13 24.45
N ILE A 15 10.34 1.35 24.45
CA ILE A 15 9.59 1.89 23.31
C ILE A 15 10.50 2.01 22.08
N VAL A 16 11.71 2.52 22.25
CA VAL A 16 12.67 2.65 21.16
C VAL A 16 13.01 1.27 20.57
N ALA A 17 13.21 0.28 21.42
CA ALA A 17 13.50 -1.08 20.99
C ALA A 17 12.35 -1.67 20.15
N ALA A 18 11.11 -1.41 20.57
CA ALA A 18 9.94 -1.88 19.83
C ALA A 18 9.86 -1.26 18.44
N LEU A 19 10.14 0.05 18.33
CA LEU A 19 10.13 0.75 17.05
C LEU A 19 11.20 0.21 16.10
N VAL A 20 12.39 -0.04 16.61
CA VAL A 20 13.47 -0.62 15.81
C VAL A 20 13.11 -2.04 15.33
N GLY A 21 12.48 -2.83 16.20
CA GLY A 21 12.02 -4.15 15.86
C GLY A 21 11.03 -4.14 14.70
N CYS A 22 10.05 -3.24 14.73
CA CYS A 22 9.08 -3.10 13.64
C CYS A 22 9.77 -2.68 12.34
N ALA A 23 10.70 -1.75 12.40
CA ALA A 23 11.44 -1.30 11.24
C ALA A 23 12.26 -2.42 10.63
N SER A 24 12.91 -3.23 11.45
CA SER A 24 13.70 -4.37 10.99
C SER A 24 12.83 -5.40 10.28
N THR A 25 11.66 -5.70 10.83
CA THR A 25 10.72 -6.63 10.24
C THR A 25 10.29 -6.15 8.85
N ARG A 26 9.95 -4.88 8.73
CA ARG A 26 9.58 -4.29 7.45
C ARG A 26 10.69 -4.40 6.42
N THR A 27 11.92 -4.12 6.84
CA THR A 27 13.07 -4.18 5.95
C THR A 27 13.27 -5.58 5.41
N GLN A 28 13.11 -6.58 6.25
CA GLN A 28 13.26 -7.97 5.82
C GLN A 28 12.19 -8.38 4.80
N GLU A 29 10.96 -7.92 5.00
CA GLU A 29 9.87 -8.24 4.08
C GLU A 29 9.98 -7.47 2.78
N GLY A 30 10.56 -6.30 2.82
CA GLY A 30 10.68 -5.43 1.66
C GLY A 30 11.86 -5.70 0.77
N THR A 31 12.67 -6.72 1.03
CA THR A 31 13.84 -6.99 0.21
C THR A 31 13.46 -7.69 -1.09
N GLY A 32 14.19 -7.36 -2.15
CA GLY A 32 14.04 -8.02 -3.43
C GLY A 32 12.93 -7.43 -4.28
N GLU A 33 12.38 -8.25 -5.16
CA GLU A 33 11.41 -7.85 -6.15
C GLU A 33 9.98 -7.94 -5.65
N TYR A 34 9.77 -8.52 -4.48
CA TYR A 34 8.43 -8.72 -3.95
C TYR A 34 7.94 -7.45 -3.27
N LEU A 35 6.80 -6.96 -3.72
CA LEU A 35 6.09 -5.86 -3.08
C LEU A 35 4.80 -6.38 -2.48
N ASP A 36 4.49 -5.92 -1.27
CA ASP A 36 3.29 -6.33 -0.56
C ASP A 36 2.04 -5.96 -1.34
N ASP A 37 1.08 -6.88 -1.41
CA ASP A 37 -0.18 -6.65 -2.12
C ASP A 37 -0.93 -5.45 -1.55
N SER A 38 -0.86 -5.23 -0.24
CA SER A 38 -1.48 -4.06 0.40
C SER A 38 -0.87 -2.76 -0.09
N TRP A 39 0.44 -2.74 -0.27
CA TRP A 39 1.14 -1.58 -0.80
C TRP A 39 0.69 -1.29 -2.23
N ILE A 40 0.62 -2.34 -3.05
CA ILE A 40 0.17 -2.22 -4.44
C ILE A 40 -1.25 -1.67 -4.49
N THR A 41 -2.17 -2.26 -3.72
CA THR A 41 -3.56 -1.80 -3.65
C THR A 41 -3.63 -0.33 -3.30
N THR A 42 -2.89 0.10 -2.30
CA THR A 42 -2.86 1.50 -1.87
C THR A 42 -2.38 2.42 -2.98
N ARG A 43 -1.31 2.03 -3.67
CA ARG A 43 -0.76 2.84 -4.76
C ARG A 43 -1.71 2.92 -5.95
N VAL A 44 -2.37 1.82 -6.29
CA VAL A 44 -3.35 1.80 -7.38
C VAL A 44 -4.53 2.72 -7.04
N LYS A 45 -5.06 2.62 -5.82
CA LYS A 45 -6.16 3.49 -5.40
C LYS A 45 -5.76 4.97 -5.44
N ALA A 46 -4.55 5.29 -4.99
CA ALA A 46 -4.06 6.67 -5.02
C ALA A 46 -3.94 7.19 -6.46
N ALA A 47 -3.43 6.37 -7.36
CA ALA A 47 -3.29 6.75 -8.76
C ALA A 47 -4.65 7.03 -9.39
N MET A 48 -5.66 6.21 -9.09
CA MET A 48 -7.01 6.41 -9.60
C MET A 48 -7.67 7.64 -9.01
N PHE A 49 -7.47 7.87 -7.72
CA PHE A 49 -8.04 9.03 -7.06
C PHE A 49 -7.47 10.34 -7.62
N ASN A 50 -6.21 10.32 -8.04
CA ASN A 50 -5.55 11.49 -8.61
C ASN A 50 -5.90 11.72 -10.08
N GLU A 51 -6.60 10.79 -10.72
CA GLU A 51 -7.00 10.93 -12.11
C GLU A 51 -8.37 11.59 -12.19
N PRO A 52 -8.49 12.78 -12.83
CA PRO A 52 -9.76 13.49 -12.89
C PRO A 52 -10.90 12.68 -13.47
N ASP A 53 -10.61 11.83 -14.46
CA ASP A 53 -11.65 11.04 -15.12
C ASP A 53 -12.14 9.88 -14.26
N LEU A 54 -11.38 9.48 -13.26
CA LEU A 54 -11.67 8.31 -12.44
C LEU A 54 -12.00 8.62 -10.98
N LYS A 55 -11.75 9.85 -10.53
CA LYS A 55 -11.82 10.13 -9.10
C LYS A 55 -13.24 10.03 -8.53
N SER A 56 -14.27 10.15 -9.35
CA SER A 56 -15.65 9.98 -8.91
C SER A 56 -16.22 8.60 -9.26
N ALA A 57 -15.44 7.74 -9.89
CA ALA A 57 -15.87 6.39 -10.22
C ALA A 57 -15.78 5.48 -8.98
N GLU A 58 -16.66 4.49 -8.92
CA GLU A 58 -16.63 3.50 -7.86
C GLU A 58 -15.83 2.31 -8.34
N ILE A 59 -14.55 2.29 -8.01
CA ILE A 59 -13.64 1.23 -8.43
C ILE A 59 -13.08 0.53 -7.19
N ASN A 60 -13.33 -0.77 -7.10
CA ASN A 60 -12.71 -1.63 -6.09
C ASN A 60 -11.42 -2.19 -6.63
N VAL A 61 -10.41 -2.22 -5.77
CA VAL A 61 -9.09 -2.72 -6.13
C VAL A 61 -8.71 -3.82 -5.16
N GLU A 62 -8.42 -5.00 -5.68
CA GLU A 62 -7.94 -6.12 -4.88
C GLU A 62 -6.67 -6.65 -5.54
N THR A 63 -5.67 -6.94 -4.71
CA THR A 63 -4.38 -7.42 -5.20
C THR A 63 -4.03 -8.73 -4.53
N PHE A 64 -3.66 -9.71 -5.33
CA PHE A 64 -3.22 -11.01 -4.86
C PHE A 64 -1.97 -11.42 -5.63
N LYS A 65 -0.87 -11.56 -4.91
CA LYS A 65 0.45 -11.94 -5.49
C LYS A 65 0.84 -11.09 -6.70
N GLY A 66 0.59 -9.79 -6.60
CA GLY A 66 0.94 -8.85 -7.66
C GLY A 66 -0.08 -8.73 -8.77
N GLU A 67 -1.12 -9.57 -8.78
CA GLU A 67 -2.19 -9.48 -9.76
C GLU A 67 -3.31 -8.61 -9.20
N VAL A 68 -3.66 -7.57 -9.92
CA VAL A 68 -4.65 -6.59 -9.48
C VAL A 68 -5.96 -6.86 -10.19
N GLN A 69 -7.03 -6.99 -9.42
CA GLN A 69 -8.38 -7.10 -9.92
C GLN A 69 -9.12 -5.79 -9.68
N LEU A 70 -9.66 -5.23 -10.77
CA LEU A 70 -10.45 -4.02 -10.73
C LEU A 70 -11.90 -4.37 -10.97
N SER A 71 -12.79 -3.84 -10.13
CA SER A 71 -14.22 -4.00 -10.30
C SER A 71 -14.93 -2.73 -9.86
N GLY A 72 -16.13 -2.50 -10.40
CA GLY A 72 -16.91 -1.32 -10.06
C GLY A 72 -17.61 -0.72 -11.24
N PHE A 73 -17.92 0.56 -11.15
CA PHE A 73 -18.67 1.27 -12.17
C PHE A 73 -17.89 2.48 -12.67
N VAL A 74 -17.76 2.56 -13.98
CA VAL A 74 -17.14 3.70 -14.65
C VAL A 74 -18.08 4.23 -15.71
N SER A 75 -17.82 5.45 -16.17
CA SER A 75 -18.71 6.14 -17.10
C SER A 75 -18.57 5.66 -18.54
N SER A 76 -17.44 5.08 -18.91
CA SER A 76 -17.19 4.69 -20.30
C SER A 76 -16.09 3.63 -20.40
N GLU A 77 -16.00 3.00 -21.57
CA GLU A 77 -14.92 2.06 -21.84
C GLU A 77 -13.56 2.75 -21.85
N LYS A 78 -13.51 4.00 -22.23
CA LYS A 78 -12.29 4.79 -22.18
C LYS A 78 -11.76 4.87 -20.77
N ASP A 79 -12.64 5.04 -19.80
CA ASP A 79 -12.26 5.09 -18.39
C ASP A 79 -11.76 3.72 -17.92
N ILE A 80 -12.34 2.63 -18.40
CA ILE A 80 -11.86 1.29 -18.09
C ILE A 80 -10.41 1.13 -18.57
N LEU A 81 -10.15 1.50 -19.81
CA LEU A 81 -8.81 1.40 -20.40
C LEU A 81 -7.81 2.26 -19.62
N LYS A 82 -8.25 3.43 -19.20
CA LYS A 82 -7.40 4.33 -18.42
C LYS A 82 -7.07 3.74 -17.06
N ALA A 83 -8.05 3.16 -16.38
CA ALA A 83 -7.85 2.52 -15.09
C ALA A 83 -6.86 1.35 -15.21
N VAL A 84 -7.01 0.53 -16.23
CA VAL A 84 -6.10 -0.59 -16.48
C VAL A 84 -4.68 -0.10 -16.76
N SER A 85 -4.56 0.92 -17.60
CA SER A 85 -3.27 1.48 -17.96
C SER A 85 -2.53 2.05 -16.75
N LEU A 86 -3.23 2.83 -15.92
CA LEU A 86 -2.66 3.39 -14.70
C LEU A 86 -2.21 2.29 -13.74
N THR A 87 -3.01 1.24 -13.64
CA THR A 87 -2.69 0.13 -12.74
C THR A 87 -1.43 -0.60 -13.19
N ARG A 88 -1.27 -0.80 -14.48
CA ARG A 88 -0.08 -1.48 -15.02
C ARG A 88 1.21 -0.72 -14.77
N GLU A 89 1.13 0.59 -14.61
CA GLU A 89 2.30 1.42 -14.35
C GLU A 89 2.78 1.34 -12.91
N ILE A 90 1.98 0.81 -12.01
CA ILE A 90 2.34 0.71 -10.60
C ILE A 90 3.39 -0.40 -10.44
N ARG A 91 4.47 -0.05 -9.74
CA ARG A 91 5.54 -0.99 -9.48
C ARG A 91 5.02 -2.19 -8.70
N GLY A 92 5.41 -3.37 -9.13
CA GLY A 92 5.01 -4.62 -8.48
C GLY A 92 3.78 -5.28 -9.09
N VAL A 93 3.04 -4.57 -9.93
CA VAL A 93 1.88 -5.14 -10.62
C VAL A 93 2.35 -6.11 -11.70
N LYS A 94 1.93 -7.37 -11.58
CA LYS A 94 2.28 -8.42 -12.53
C LYS A 94 1.21 -8.63 -13.58
N GLY A 95 -0.03 -8.29 -13.26
CA GLY A 95 -1.14 -8.40 -14.19
C GLY A 95 -2.34 -7.65 -13.68
N VAL A 96 -3.27 -7.35 -14.58
CA VAL A 96 -4.49 -6.62 -14.26
C VAL A 96 -5.68 -7.35 -14.87
N LYS A 97 -6.70 -7.57 -14.04
CA LYS A 97 -8.00 -8.10 -14.48
C LYS A 97 -9.07 -7.05 -14.24
N ASN A 98 -9.99 -6.92 -15.16
CA ASN A 98 -11.12 -6.00 -14.99
C ASN A 98 -12.45 -6.70 -15.23
#